data_0001ddb1903d368a59d9aa245de66b0b
#
_entry.id   0001ddb1903d368a59d9aa245de66b0b
#
_cell.length_a   1.000
_cell.length_b   1.000
_cell.length_c   1.000
_cell.angle_alpha   90.00
_cell.angle_beta   90.00
_cell.angle_gamma   90.00
#
_symmetry.space_group_name_H-M   'P 1'
#
loop_
_entity.id
_entity.type
_entity.pdbx_description
1 polymer ?
#
loop_
_entity_poly.entity_id
_entity_poly.type
_entity_poly.pdbx_seq_one_letter_code
_entity_poly.pdbx_strand_id
1 'polypeptide(L)'
;MIPQGTPAPTGSLVLQYRAGDTNATDNQIKPHFNIKNTGTSAVNLSNLKIRYYFTKDGAQTMNAWIDWAQLGTSNVQATFGNTSGTNADTYVELSFSAAAGSIPAGGQTGDIQLRMSKSDWSNLNENNDYSFDATKTSYADWTKVTLYNNGSLVWGIEP
;
A
#
# COMPACT_ATOMS: atom_id res chain seq x y z
N MET A 1 24.11 0.60 12.77
CA MET A 1 23.40 -0.46 12.03
C MET A 1 21.90 -0.43 12.35
N ILE A 2 21.09 -0.56 11.34
CA ILE A 2 19.65 -0.59 11.55
C ILE A 2 19.23 -2.01 11.87
N PRO A 3 18.54 -2.25 13.01
CA PRO A 3 18.04 -3.58 13.32
C PRO A 3 17.10 -4.09 12.23
N GLN A 4 17.06 -5.40 12.04
CA GLN A 4 16.14 -6.04 11.12
C GLN A 4 14.70 -5.68 11.49
N GLY A 5 13.89 -5.31 10.51
CA GLY A 5 12.49 -5.01 10.71
C GLY A 5 12.19 -3.58 11.15
N THR A 6 13.19 -2.71 11.26
CA THR A 6 12.92 -1.30 11.52
C THR A 6 12.68 -0.55 10.21
N PRO A 7 11.90 0.54 10.24
CA PRO A 7 11.75 1.41 9.07
C PRO A 7 13.09 1.96 8.61
N ALA A 8 13.22 2.21 7.32
CA ALA A 8 14.41 2.81 6.77
C ALA A 8 14.62 4.22 7.35
N PRO A 9 15.88 4.62 7.63
CA PRO A 9 16.14 5.86 8.35
C PRO A 9 16.09 7.11 7.48
N THR A 10 15.96 6.95 6.18
CA THR A 10 15.90 8.08 5.25
C THR A 10 14.65 8.92 5.36
N GLY A 11 13.76 8.54 6.21
CA GLY A 11 12.62 9.12 6.86
C GLY A 11 11.93 10.37 6.35
N SER A 12 12.23 10.85 5.14
CA SER A 12 11.53 12.00 4.58
C SER A 12 10.18 11.62 3.96
N LEU A 13 9.92 10.34 3.73
CA LEU A 13 8.63 9.85 3.23
C LEU A 13 7.91 9.07 4.32
N VAL A 14 6.62 9.31 4.45
CA VAL A 14 5.75 8.63 5.40
C VAL A 14 4.60 8.02 4.62
N LEU A 15 4.34 6.73 4.82
CA LEU A 15 3.19 6.05 4.23
C LEU A 15 2.11 5.89 5.28
N GLN A 16 0.94 6.44 4.98
CA GLN A 16 -0.24 6.34 5.81
C GLN A 16 -1.23 5.36 5.20
N TYR A 17 -1.98 4.70 6.05
CA TYR A 17 -2.96 3.69 5.70
C TYR A 17 -4.27 3.98 6.41
N ARG A 18 -5.37 3.66 5.72
CA ARG A 18 -6.72 3.63 6.26
C ARG A 18 -7.42 2.39 5.72
N ALA A 19 -8.17 1.69 6.59
CA ALA A 19 -9.04 0.61 6.15
C ALA A 19 -10.33 1.23 5.59
N GLY A 20 -10.51 1.13 4.28
CA GLY A 20 -11.73 1.59 3.61
C GLY A 20 -12.91 0.65 3.85
N ASP A 21 -12.61 -0.58 4.23
CA ASP A 21 -13.59 -1.58 4.66
C ASP A 21 -13.06 -2.26 5.92
N THR A 22 -13.77 -2.12 7.02
CA THR A 22 -13.37 -2.69 8.31
C THR A 22 -13.91 -4.09 8.55
N ASN A 23 -14.75 -4.61 7.64
CA ASN A 23 -15.25 -5.97 7.72
C ASN A 23 -14.16 -6.96 7.29
N ALA A 24 -13.68 -7.77 8.23
CA ALA A 24 -12.57 -8.68 7.98
C ALA A 24 -12.95 -9.90 7.11
N THR A 25 -14.23 -10.19 6.95
CA THR A 25 -14.69 -11.42 6.29
C THR A 25 -15.76 -11.14 5.24
N ASP A 26 -15.38 -10.38 4.23
CA ASP A 26 -16.22 -10.16 3.05
C ASP A 26 -15.42 -10.46 1.78
N ASN A 27 -15.96 -10.09 0.62
CA ASN A 27 -15.35 -10.43 -0.66
C ASN A 27 -14.44 -9.33 -1.22
N GLN A 28 -14.12 -8.31 -0.44
CA GLN A 28 -13.29 -7.18 -0.90
C GLN A 28 -12.27 -6.77 0.15
N ILE A 29 -11.09 -6.36 -0.32
CA ILE A 29 -10.06 -5.70 0.49
C ILE A 29 -9.93 -4.28 -0.04
N LYS A 30 -10.06 -3.28 0.83
CA LYS A 30 -10.10 -1.86 0.43
C LYS A 30 -9.09 -1.03 1.23
N PRO A 31 -7.79 -1.18 0.99
CA PRO A 31 -6.81 -0.32 1.64
C PRO A 31 -6.76 1.04 0.96
N HIS A 32 -6.70 2.09 1.75
CA HIS A 32 -6.49 3.45 1.27
C HIS A 32 -5.12 3.93 1.73
N PHE A 33 -4.45 4.73 0.89
CA PHE A 33 -3.09 5.18 1.15
C PHE A 33 -2.94 6.68 0.96
N ASN A 34 -1.99 7.25 1.69
CA ASN A 34 -1.52 8.61 1.50
C ASN A 34 -0.01 8.63 1.74
N ILE A 35 0.75 9.23 0.84
CA ILE A 35 2.19 9.41 1.01
C ILE A 35 2.45 10.86 1.35
N LYS A 36 3.17 11.11 2.46
CA LYS A 36 3.59 12.44 2.87
C LYS A 36 5.08 12.61 2.61
N ASN A 37 5.46 13.75 2.09
CA ASN A 37 6.86 14.14 1.91
C ASN A 37 7.21 15.18 2.98
N THR A 38 7.88 14.75 4.04
CA THR A 38 8.29 15.63 5.14
C THR A 38 9.70 16.17 4.92
N GLY A 39 10.32 15.88 3.79
CA GLY A 39 11.66 16.33 3.46
C GLY A 39 11.67 17.72 2.85
N THR A 40 12.85 18.12 2.37
CA THR A 40 13.12 19.44 1.83
C THR A 40 13.22 19.46 0.30
N SER A 41 13.04 18.32 -0.34
CA SER A 41 13.10 18.19 -1.81
C SER A 41 11.88 17.44 -2.32
N ALA A 42 11.44 17.77 -3.53
CA ALA A 42 10.37 17.04 -4.19
C ALA A 42 10.81 15.60 -4.51
N VAL A 43 9.84 14.66 -4.50
CA VAL A 43 10.07 13.25 -4.79
C VAL A 43 9.20 12.84 -5.98
N ASN A 44 9.81 12.27 -7.02
CA ASN A 44 9.09 11.81 -8.20
C ASN A 44 8.26 10.56 -7.88
N LEU A 45 6.97 10.63 -8.16
CA LEU A 45 6.06 9.51 -7.92
C LEU A 45 6.39 8.29 -8.78
N SER A 46 6.89 8.48 -9.99
CA SER A 46 7.26 7.35 -10.86
C SER A 46 8.38 6.47 -10.28
N ASN A 47 9.12 6.95 -9.28
CA ASN A 47 10.14 6.18 -8.58
C ASN A 47 9.60 5.41 -7.38
N LEU A 48 8.35 5.64 -7.00
CA LEU A 48 7.77 5.10 -5.77
C LEU A 48 6.89 3.89 -6.05
N LYS A 49 6.90 2.94 -5.12
CA LYS A 49 6.00 1.78 -5.11
C LYS A 49 5.51 1.53 -3.70
N ILE A 50 4.21 1.21 -3.58
CA ILE A 50 3.59 0.82 -2.31
C ILE A 50 3.30 -0.66 -2.37
N ARG A 51 3.55 -1.40 -1.27
CA ARG A 51 3.11 -2.79 -1.14
C ARG A 51 2.20 -2.96 0.07
N TYR A 52 1.12 -3.68 -0.15
CA TYR A 52 0.18 -4.13 0.87
C TYR A 52 0.17 -5.66 0.85
N TYR A 53 0.39 -6.29 2.01
CA TYR A 53 0.61 -7.73 2.12
C TYR A 53 -0.61 -8.42 2.71
N PHE A 54 -1.00 -9.54 2.12
CA PHE A 54 -2.19 -10.27 2.53
C PHE A 54 -2.08 -11.75 2.17
N THR A 55 -3.06 -12.54 2.63
CA THR A 55 -3.21 -13.93 2.24
C THR A 55 -4.41 -14.05 1.30
N LYS A 56 -4.27 -14.84 0.24
CA LYS A 56 -5.36 -15.00 -0.74
C LYS A 56 -6.48 -15.91 -0.25
N ASP A 57 -6.22 -16.73 0.75
CA ASP A 57 -7.19 -17.70 1.28
C ASP A 57 -7.70 -18.64 0.17
N GLY A 58 -6.81 -19.04 -0.74
CA GLY A 58 -7.12 -19.93 -1.85
C GLY A 58 -6.19 -19.76 -3.04
N ALA A 59 -6.51 -20.42 -4.14
CA ALA A 59 -5.70 -20.41 -5.36
C ALA A 59 -6.23 -19.47 -6.45
N GLN A 60 -7.34 -18.78 -6.20
CA GLN A 60 -7.95 -17.89 -7.18
C GLN A 60 -7.02 -16.71 -7.51
N THR A 61 -7.11 -16.22 -8.73
CA THR A 61 -6.43 -14.98 -9.10
C THR A 61 -7.14 -13.79 -8.46
N MET A 62 -6.39 -12.70 -8.30
CA MET A 62 -6.90 -11.46 -7.73
C MET A 62 -7.11 -10.42 -8.82
N ASN A 63 -8.13 -9.60 -8.63
CA ASN A 63 -8.37 -8.39 -9.42
C ASN A 63 -8.27 -7.16 -8.53
N ALA A 64 -7.85 -6.04 -9.11
CA ALA A 64 -7.70 -4.78 -8.41
C ALA A 64 -8.25 -3.63 -9.23
N TRP A 65 -8.80 -2.64 -8.53
CA TRP A 65 -9.30 -1.40 -9.13
C TRP A 65 -8.83 -0.23 -8.28
N ILE A 66 -8.49 0.86 -8.94
CA ILE A 66 -8.27 2.14 -8.28
C ILE A 66 -9.62 2.89 -8.32
N ASP A 67 -10.32 2.88 -7.19
CA ASP A 67 -11.64 3.51 -7.11
C ASP A 67 -11.53 5.03 -7.14
N TRP A 68 -10.47 5.58 -6.56
CA TRP A 68 -10.19 7.00 -6.56
C TRP A 68 -8.71 7.25 -6.30
N ALA A 69 -8.18 8.28 -6.93
CA ALA A 69 -6.86 8.82 -6.59
C ALA A 69 -6.88 10.33 -6.86
N GLN A 70 -6.49 11.10 -5.88
CA GLN A 70 -6.38 12.56 -6.06
C GLN A 70 -5.34 12.90 -7.14
N LEU A 71 -4.36 12.02 -7.33
CA LEU A 71 -3.37 12.10 -8.41
C LEU A 71 -3.95 11.84 -9.81
N GLY A 72 -5.17 11.32 -9.89
CA GLY A 72 -5.77 10.77 -11.09
C GLY A 72 -5.68 9.26 -11.13
N THR A 73 -6.83 8.59 -11.31
CA THR A 73 -6.89 7.11 -11.27
C THR A 73 -6.05 6.46 -12.37
N SER A 74 -5.95 7.10 -13.53
CA SER A 74 -5.14 6.59 -14.65
C SER A 74 -3.63 6.67 -14.40
N ASN A 75 -3.21 7.40 -13.38
CA ASN A 75 -1.80 7.54 -13.00
C ASN A 75 -1.34 6.51 -11.98
N VAL A 76 -2.23 5.63 -11.52
CA VAL A 76 -1.94 4.60 -10.53
C VAL A 76 -2.23 3.23 -11.13
N GLN A 77 -1.28 2.31 -11.01
CA GLN A 77 -1.44 0.92 -11.44
C GLN A 77 -1.26 -0.02 -10.26
N ALA A 78 -2.02 -1.13 -10.28
CA ALA A 78 -1.91 -2.18 -9.28
C ALA A 78 -1.51 -3.49 -9.96
N THR A 79 -0.52 -4.16 -9.41
CA THR A 79 -0.08 -5.50 -9.82
C THR A 79 0.07 -6.37 -8.59
N PHE A 80 0.04 -7.69 -8.78
CA PHE A 80 0.18 -8.66 -7.70
C PHE A 80 1.50 -9.41 -7.83
N GLY A 81 2.08 -9.75 -6.68
CA GLY A 81 3.26 -10.60 -6.61
C GLY A 81 3.13 -11.60 -5.46
N ASN A 82 3.96 -12.62 -5.51
CA ASN A 82 4.02 -13.65 -4.46
C ASN A 82 5.09 -13.29 -3.45
N THR A 83 4.82 -13.64 -2.20
CA THR A 83 5.79 -13.50 -1.12
C THR A 83 5.65 -14.68 -0.16
N SER A 84 6.56 -14.81 0.78
CA SER A 84 6.44 -15.77 1.86
C SER A 84 6.86 -15.07 3.16
N GLY A 85 5.89 -14.73 3.96
CA GLY A 85 6.13 -14.04 5.23
C GLY A 85 5.01 -14.31 6.20
N THR A 86 5.10 -13.75 7.38
CA THR A 86 4.08 -13.91 8.41
C THR A 86 2.79 -13.24 7.95
N ASN A 87 1.71 -14.04 7.86
CA ASN A 87 0.40 -13.58 7.43
C ASN A 87 0.42 -12.93 6.03
N ALA A 88 1.29 -13.41 5.15
CA ALA A 88 1.37 -12.91 3.79
C ALA A 88 1.88 -13.99 2.84
N ASP A 89 1.11 -14.30 1.81
CA ASP A 89 1.55 -15.11 0.67
C ASP A 89 1.53 -14.31 -0.63
N THR A 90 0.93 -13.13 -0.59
CA THR A 90 0.71 -12.27 -1.76
C THR A 90 0.86 -10.82 -1.33
N TYR A 91 1.27 -9.98 -2.26
CA TYR A 91 1.17 -8.53 -2.09
C TYR A 91 0.55 -7.90 -3.33
N VAL A 92 -0.10 -6.78 -3.14
CA VAL A 92 -0.43 -5.86 -4.22
C VAL A 92 0.61 -4.75 -4.22
N GLU A 93 1.06 -4.37 -5.41
CA GLU A 93 2.01 -3.27 -5.57
C GLU A 93 1.36 -2.16 -6.38
N LEU A 94 1.35 -0.97 -5.81
CA LEU A 94 0.93 0.24 -6.52
C LEU A 94 2.15 0.93 -7.09
N SER A 95 2.06 1.31 -8.35
CA SER A 95 3.08 2.11 -9.03
C SER A 95 2.41 3.31 -9.70
N PHE A 96 3.21 4.30 -10.08
CA PHE A 96 2.72 5.57 -10.57
C PHE A 96 3.35 5.90 -11.91
N SER A 97 2.57 6.47 -12.82
CA SER A 97 3.05 6.91 -14.12
C SER A 97 3.88 8.20 -13.98
N ALA A 98 4.64 8.51 -15.01
CA ALA A 98 5.39 9.77 -15.06
C ALA A 98 4.46 10.99 -15.00
N ALA A 99 3.24 10.87 -15.54
CA ALA A 99 2.24 11.93 -15.51
C ALA A 99 1.71 12.22 -14.10
N ALA A 100 1.93 11.31 -13.13
CA ALA A 100 1.56 11.57 -11.73
C ALA A 100 2.35 12.74 -11.13
N GLY A 101 3.53 13.04 -11.68
CA GLY A 101 4.35 14.15 -11.23
C GLY A 101 5.16 13.82 -9.99
N SER A 102 5.23 14.76 -9.08
CA SER A 102 6.05 14.64 -7.86
C SER A 102 5.26 15.09 -6.64
N ILE A 103 5.73 14.62 -5.47
CA ILE A 103 5.23 15.13 -4.18
C ILE A 103 6.16 16.27 -3.77
N PRO A 104 5.67 17.50 -3.68
CA PRO A 104 6.53 18.61 -3.28
C PRO A 104 7.00 18.46 -1.84
N ALA A 105 8.09 19.13 -1.49
CA ALA A 105 8.57 19.20 -0.12
C ALA A 105 7.45 19.71 0.80
N GLY A 106 7.19 18.99 1.89
CA GLY A 106 6.09 19.31 2.80
C GLY A 106 4.69 18.96 2.30
N GLY A 107 4.58 18.35 1.11
CA GLY A 107 3.31 17.98 0.50
C GLY A 107 2.94 16.51 0.73
N GLN A 108 1.87 16.10 0.07
CA GLN A 108 1.36 14.73 0.14
C GLN A 108 0.63 14.36 -1.16
N THR A 109 0.44 13.06 -1.39
CA THR A 109 -0.30 12.59 -2.56
C THR A 109 -1.79 12.88 -2.46
N GLY A 110 -2.31 12.93 -1.24
CA GLY A 110 -3.74 12.85 -1.01
C GLY A 110 -4.23 11.40 -1.13
N ASP A 111 -5.53 11.26 -1.17
CA ASP A 111 -6.24 9.99 -1.08
C ASP A 111 -5.96 9.09 -2.27
N ILE A 112 -5.62 7.83 -2.02
CA ILE A 112 -5.49 6.76 -3.02
C ILE A 112 -6.32 5.58 -2.53
N GLN A 113 -7.40 5.26 -3.24
CA GLN A 113 -8.35 4.23 -2.82
C GLN A 113 -8.23 3.01 -3.73
N LEU A 114 -7.75 1.91 -3.17
CA LEU A 114 -7.61 0.63 -3.84
C LEU A 114 -8.73 -0.30 -3.40
N ARG A 115 -9.20 -1.13 -4.33
CA ARG A 115 -10.15 -2.20 -4.05
C ARG A 115 -9.68 -3.47 -4.75
N MET A 116 -9.75 -4.58 -4.04
CA MET A 116 -9.34 -5.89 -4.54
C MET A 116 -10.41 -6.93 -4.26
N SER A 117 -10.50 -7.94 -5.12
CA SER A 117 -11.32 -9.13 -4.90
C SER A 117 -10.68 -10.34 -5.56
N LYS A 118 -11.10 -11.55 -5.15
CA LYS A 118 -10.81 -12.76 -5.91
C LYS A 118 -11.59 -12.75 -7.21
N SER A 119 -11.09 -13.44 -8.23
CA SER A 119 -11.74 -13.49 -9.54
C SER A 119 -13.14 -14.11 -9.49
N ASP A 120 -13.41 -14.99 -8.53
CA ASP A 120 -14.73 -15.64 -8.35
C ASP A 120 -15.59 -14.95 -7.28
N TRP A 121 -15.13 -13.82 -6.72
CA TRP A 121 -15.83 -13.04 -5.70
C TRP A 121 -16.11 -13.82 -4.41
N SER A 122 -15.37 -14.87 -4.13
CA SER A 122 -15.45 -15.58 -2.84
C SER A 122 -14.87 -14.70 -1.72
N ASN A 123 -15.25 -15.01 -0.49
CA ASN A 123 -14.83 -14.23 0.67
C ASN A 123 -13.34 -14.40 0.96
N LEU A 124 -12.77 -13.34 1.51
CA LEU A 124 -11.42 -13.26 2.03
C LEU A 124 -11.50 -13.11 3.54
N ASN A 125 -10.49 -13.65 4.25
CA ASN A 125 -10.34 -13.43 5.68
C ASN A 125 -9.17 -12.50 5.91
N GLU A 126 -9.43 -11.23 6.25
CA GLU A 126 -8.38 -10.24 6.46
C GLU A 126 -7.75 -10.33 7.85
N ASN A 127 -8.32 -11.09 8.78
CA ASN A 127 -7.74 -11.24 10.12
C ASN A 127 -6.35 -11.87 10.10
N ASN A 128 -6.01 -12.62 9.05
CA ASN A 128 -4.68 -13.19 8.86
C ASN A 128 -3.86 -12.43 7.80
N ASP A 129 -4.19 -11.17 7.53
CA ASP A 129 -3.47 -10.34 6.58
C ASP A 129 -2.52 -9.41 7.32
N TYR A 130 -1.25 -9.47 6.96
CA TYR A 130 -0.19 -8.71 7.63
C TYR A 130 -0.48 -7.21 7.67
N SER A 131 -0.96 -6.65 6.56
CA SER A 131 -1.15 -5.21 6.42
C SER A 131 -2.49 -4.69 6.93
N PHE A 132 -3.45 -5.58 7.21
CA PHE A 132 -4.79 -5.16 7.60
C PHE A 132 -4.84 -4.69 9.05
N ASP A 133 -5.53 -3.57 9.29
CA ASP A 133 -5.86 -3.09 10.63
C ASP A 133 -7.21 -2.37 10.59
N ALA A 134 -8.25 -3.03 11.09
CA ALA A 134 -9.62 -2.51 11.10
C ALA A 134 -9.79 -1.29 12.01
N THR A 135 -8.87 -1.02 12.93
CA THR A 135 -8.93 0.15 13.80
C THR A 135 -8.51 1.43 13.11
N LYS A 136 -7.88 1.34 11.95
CA LYS A 136 -7.42 2.48 11.17
C LYS A 136 -8.55 3.03 10.31
N THR A 137 -9.49 3.72 10.92
CA THR A 137 -10.66 4.31 10.24
C THR A 137 -10.37 5.70 9.69
N SER A 138 -9.23 6.27 10.02
CA SER A 138 -8.69 7.49 9.44
C SER A 138 -7.22 7.28 9.14
N TYR A 139 -6.63 8.12 8.28
CA TYR A 139 -5.23 7.96 7.92
C TYR A 139 -4.32 8.02 9.14
N ALA A 140 -3.43 7.04 9.24
CA ALA A 140 -2.41 6.97 10.28
C ALA A 140 -1.14 6.38 9.68
N ASP A 141 0.00 6.75 10.25
CA ASP A 141 1.27 6.12 9.91
C ASP A 141 1.19 4.63 10.24
N TRP A 142 1.57 3.78 9.28
CA TRP A 142 1.41 2.33 9.43
C TRP A 142 2.62 1.61 8.86
N THR A 143 3.36 0.91 9.72
CA THR A 143 4.62 0.26 9.34
C THR A 143 4.44 -1.11 8.71
N LYS A 144 3.23 -1.66 8.71
CA LYS A 144 2.94 -2.93 8.05
C LYS A 144 2.47 -2.77 6.59
N VAL A 145 2.66 -1.60 6.02
CA VAL A 145 2.69 -1.36 4.60
C VAL A 145 4.05 -0.77 4.25
N THR A 146 4.55 -1.04 3.06
CA THR A 146 5.92 -0.66 2.70
C THR A 146 5.94 0.27 1.51
N LEU A 147 6.94 1.15 1.49
CA LEU A 147 7.17 2.11 0.41
C LEU A 147 8.61 1.96 -0.07
N TYR A 148 8.77 1.92 -1.38
CA TYR A 148 10.06 1.81 -2.04
C TYR A 148 10.30 3.04 -2.90
N ASN A 149 11.56 3.50 -2.93
CA ASN A 149 12.00 4.58 -3.81
C ASN A 149 13.19 4.05 -4.62
N ASN A 150 13.04 3.98 -5.94
CA ASN A 150 14.02 3.37 -6.84
C ASN A 150 14.42 1.95 -6.39
N GLY A 151 13.47 1.18 -5.91
CA GLY A 151 13.69 -0.19 -5.47
C GLY A 151 14.24 -0.35 -4.06
N SER A 152 14.56 0.73 -3.37
CA SER A 152 15.05 0.70 -1.99
C SER A 152 13.91 0.93 -1.02
N LEU A 153 13.83 0.12 0.04
CA LEU A 153 12.85 0.27 1.10
C LEU A 153 13.11 1.58 1.86
N VAL A 154 12.11 2.48 1.86
CA VAL A 154 12.21 3.77 2.54
C VAL A 154 11.19 3.95 3.65
N TRP A 155 10.22 3.04 3.76
CA TRP A 155 9.23 3.05 4.83
C TRP A 155 8.72 1.63 5.07
N GLY A 156 8.42 1.34 6.33
CA GLY A 156 7.70 0.13 6.72
C GLY A 156 8.61 -1.05 7.01
N ILE A 157 7.96 -2.14 7.43
CA ILE A 157 8.61 -3.39 7.82
C ILE A 157 7.98 -4.49 6.97
N GLU A 158 8.81 -5.20 6.20
CA GLU A 158 8.35 -6.34 5.40
C GLU A 158 7.97 -7.52 6.30
N PRO A 159 6.93 -8.31 5.92
CA PRO A 159 6.50 -9.46 6.73
C PRO A 159 7.52 -10.59 6.81
#